data_be4418c0aac3939f10f5131f5c63de78
#
_entry.id   be4418c0aac3939f10f5131f5c63de78
#
_cell.length_a   1.000
_cell.length_b   1.000
_cell.length_c   1.000
_cell.angle_alpha   90.00
_cell.angle_beta   90.00
_cell.angle_gamma   90.00
#
_symmetry.space_group_name_H-M   'P 1'
#
loop_
_entity.id
_entity.type
_entity.pdbx_description
1 polymer ?
#
loop_
_entity_poly.entity_id
_entity_poly.type
_entity_poly.pdbx_seq_one_letter_code
_entity_poly.pdbx_strand_id
1 'polypeptide(L)'
;MNDPLLLPYLSIIRGRHQHFIDTLRIVQGDASRLADACNSHLYYGLHRNNTEWVLREWAPNATAIFLLCDSNDWQKNNHYSFTKLNDQDWELRLPSNILRHEMLYKLLVEWEGGSGERIPSHTTRAVQDDYTKVFSAQVWCPDHPYHWQHPRPKAAPHPLIYEAHIGMSTEHQRVSTFV
;
A
#
# COMPACT_ATOMS: atom_id res chain seq x y z
N MET A 1 -32.42 3.63 -22.36
CA MET A 1 -33.01 2.88 -21.22
C MET A 1 -34.51 2.86 -21.46
N ASN A 2 -35.09 1.67 -21.74
CA ASN A 2 -36.47 1.51 -22.20
C ASN A 2 -37.37 0.85 -21.14
N ASP A 3 -36.96 0.83 -19.89
CA ASP A 3 -37.75 0.28 -18.79
C ASP A 3 -38.68 1.36 -18.22
N PRO A 4 -40.01 1.23 -18.35
CA PRO A 4 -40.98 2.21 -17.86
C PRO A 4 -40.92 2.40 -16.32
N LEU A 5 -40.51 1.36 -15.57
CA LEU A 5 -40.39 1.44 -14.11
C LEU A 5 -39.23 2.33 -13.65
N LEU A 6 -38.23 2.53 -14.50
CA LEU A 6 -37.07 3.39 -14.22
C LEU A 6 -37.28 4.84 -14.66
N LEU A 7 -38.32 5.16 -15.44
CA LEU A 7 -38.56 6.50 -15.92
C LEU A 7 -38.63 7.57 -14.81
N PRO A 8 -39.30 7.33 -13.66
CA PRO A 8 -39.34 8.30 -12.56
C PRO A 8 -37.98 8.61 -11.94
N TYR A 9 -37.01 7.69 -12.11
CA TYR A 9 -35.68 7.76 -11.48
C TYR A 9 -34.58 8.20 -12.47
N LEU A 10 -34.91 8.52 -13.72
CA LEU A 10 -33.93 8.84 -14.76
C LEU A 10 -33.00 10.00 -14.40
N SER A 11 -33.49 11.02 -13.71
CA SER A 11 -32.66 12.16 -13.28
C SER A 11 -31.59 11.71 -12.27
N ILE A 12 -31.97 10.85 -11.30
CA ILE A 12 -31.06 10.31 -10.30
C ILE A 12 -30.03 9.38 -10.96
N ILE A 13 -30.49 8.50 -11.86
CA ILE A 13 -29.61 7.56 -12.58
C ILE A 13 -28.59 8.32 -13.43
N ARG A 14 -29.04 9.35 -14.17
CA ARG A 14 -28.15 10.20 -14.98
C ARG A 14 -27.17 10.98 -14.11
N GLY A 15 -27.62 11.52 -12.97
CA GLY A 15 -26.75 12.22 -12.03
C GLY A 15 -25.65 11.32 -11.47
N ARG A 16 -25.97 10.09 -11.10
CA ARG A 16 -24.97 9.09 -10.65
C ARG A 16 -23.99 8.72 -11.75
N HIS A 17 -24.49 8.52 -12.97
CA HIS A 17 -23.62 8.23 -14.11
C HIS A 17 -22.70 9.40 -14.43
N GLN A 18 -23.20 10.64 -14.42
CA GLN A 18 -22.38 11.83 -14.62
C GLN A 18 -21.31 11.96 -13.53
N HIS A 19 -21.69 11.78 -12.27
CA HIS A 19 -20.72 11.81 -11.16
C HIS A 19 -19.62 10.74 -11.33
N PHE A 20 -19.97 9.53 -11.77
CA PHE A 20 -18.98 8.49 -12.09
C PHE A 20 -18.01 8.95 -13.19
N ILE A 21 -18.52 9.50 -14.28
CA ILE A 21 -17.68 9.99 -15.39
C ILE A 21 -16.76 11.13 -14.96
N ASP A 22 -17.28 12.07 -14.16
CA ASP A 22 -16.49 13.21 -13.69
C ASP A 22 -15.39 12.76 -12.72
N THR A 23 -15.72 11.85 -11.80
CA THR A 23 -14.75 11.25 -10.88
C THR A 23 -13.70 10.44 -11.65
N LEU A 24 -14.12 9.65 -12.65
CA LEU A 24 -13.21 8.89 -13.50
C LEU A 24 -12.20 9.82 -14.19
N ARG A 25 -12.64 10.94 -14.76
CA ARG A 25 -11.76 11.92 -15.41
C ARG A 25 -10.74 12.51 -14.45
N ILE A 26 -11.19 12.85 -13.23
CA ILE A 26 -10.30 13.39 -12.18
C ILE A 26 -9.24 12.36 -11.79
N VAL A 27 -9.64 11.11 -11.53
CA VAL A 27 -8.72 10.05 -11.08
C VAL A 27 -7.80 9.61 -12.21
N GLN A 28 -8.32 9.49 -13.44
CA GLN A 28 -7.55 9.03 -14.59
C GLN A 28 -6.54 10.07 -15.06
N GLY A 29 -6.87 11.38 -14.95
CA GLY A 29 -6.03 12.46 -15.45
C GLY A 29 -5.72 12.26 -16.95
N ASP A 30 -4.43 12.34 -17.30
CA ASP A 30 -3.96 12.17 -18.68
C ASP A 30 -3.71 10.70 -19.06
N ALA A 31 -3.91 9.74 -18.13
CA ALA A 31 -3.69 8.32 -18.42
C ALA A 31 -4.76 7.79 -19.42
N SER A 32 -4.35 6.89 -20.30
CA SER A 32 -5.24 6.31 -21.31
C SER A 32 -6.26 5.35 -20.69
N ARG A 33 -5.94 4.73 -19.56
CA ARG A 33 -6.82 3.82 -18.81
C ARG A 33 -6.71 4.11 -17.31
N LEU A 34 -7.77 3.87 -16.55
CA LEU A 34 -7.76 4.00 -15.09
C LEU A 34 -6.63 3.16 -14.44
N ALA A 35 -6.37 1.96 -14.95
CA ALA A 35 -5.29 1.11 -14.44
C ALA A 35 -3.89 1.77 -14.58
N ASP A 36 -3.68 2.61 -15.58
CA ASP A 36 -2.41 3.30 -15.80
C ASP A 36 -2.26 4.51 -14.84
N ALA A 37 -3.37 5.04 -14.31
CA ALA A 37 -3.38 6.06 -13.27
C ALA A 37 -3.15 5.48 -11.87
N CYS A 38 -3.41 4.17 -11.65
CA CYS A 38 -3.25 3.50 -10.37
C CYS A 38 -1.79 3.14 -10.09
N ASN A 39 -0.91 4.13 -10.01
CA ASN A 39 0.54 3.98 -9.89
C ASN A 39 1.12 4.54 -8.58
N SER A 40 0.28 4.84 -7.61
CA SER A 40 0.70 5.41 -6.32
C SER A 40 1.79 4.60 -5.60
N HIS A 41 1.80 3.27 -5.79
CA HIS A 41 2.82 2.37 -5.26
C HIS A 41 4.22 2.58 -5.87
N LEU A 42 4.33 3.27 -7.01
CA LEU A 42 5.62 3.67 -7.61
C LEU A 42 6.14 4.99 -7.03
N TYR A 43 5.28 5.76 -6.37
CA TYR A 43 5.60 7.05 -5.79
C TYR A 43 5.73 6.97 -4.26
N TYR A 44 4.69 6.45 -3.58
CA TYR A 44 4.68 6.29 -2.13
C TYR A 44 5.36 5.00 -1.68
N GLY A 45 5.68 4.93 -0.37
CA GLY A 45 6.39 3.83 0.24
C GLY A 45 7.90 4.01 0.19
N LEU A 46 8.60 2.94 0.54
CA LEU A 46 10.05 2.92 0.63
C LEU A 46 10.67 2.45 -0.69
N HIS A 47 11.42 3.33 -1.32
CA HIS A 47 12.15 3.06 -2.57
C HIS A 47 13.65 3.24 -2.37
N ARG A 48 14.44 2.43 -3.06
CA ARG A 48 15.90 2.53 -3.07
C ARG A 48 16.40 2.87 -4.47
N ASN A 49 17.29 3.85 -4.56
CA ASN A 49 18.14 4.06 -5.72
C ASN A 49 19.60 3.72 -5.37
N ASN A 50 20.55 4.01 -6.26
CA ASN A 50 21.95 3.65 -6.08
C ASN A 50 22.63 4.38 -4.91
N THR A 51 22.11 5.53 -4.47
CA THR A 51 22.76 6.42 -3.50
C THR A 51 21.95 6.63 -2.23
N GLU A 52 20.64 6.44 -2.29
CA GLU A 52 19.75 6.81 -1.17
C GLU A 52 18.50 5.93 -1.11
N TRP A 53 17.88 5.95 0.06
CA TRP A 53 16.51 5.54 0.31
C TRP A 53 15.61 6.76 0.25
N VAL A 54 14.46 6.62 -0.39
CA VAL A 54 13.40 7.63 -0.44
C VAL A 54 12.12 7.00 0.10
N LEU A 55 11.61 7.55 1.18
CA LEU A 55 10.34 7.12 1.78
C LEU A 55 9.34 8.26 1.66
N ARG A 56 8.21 8.00 0.98
CA ARG A 56 7.12 8.97 0.82
C ARG A 56 5.84 8.46 1.47
N GLU A 57 5.12 9.39 2.07
CA GLU A 57 3.86 9.10 2.76
C GLU A 57 2.83 10.18 2.46
N TRP A 58 1.59 9.76 2.31
CA TRP A 58 0.44 10.64 2.20
C TRP A 58 -0.17 10.86 3.59
N ALA A 59 -0.13 12.08 4.09
CA ALA A 59 -0.62 12.42 5.42
C ALA A 59 -1.04 13.90 5.50
N PRO A 60 -2.19 14.29 4.93
CA PRO A 60 -2.60 15.68 4.82
C PRO A 60 -2.81 16.36 6.18
N ASN A 61 -3.20 15.61 7.21
CA ASN A 61 -3.46 16.16 8.53
C ASN A 61 -2.26 16.05 9.49
N ALA A 62 -1.12 15.53 9.02
CA ALA A 62 0.07 15.45 9.84
C ALA A 62 0.74 16.82 10.03
N THR A 63 1.23 17.09 11.22
CA THR A 63 2.07 18.24 11.56
C THR A 63 3.55 17.90 11.53
N ALA A 64 3.91 16.62 11.77
CA ALA A 64 5.26 16.07 11.62
C ALA A 64 5.21 14.55 11.41
N ILE A 65 6.23 14.00 10.75
CA ILE A 65 6.40 12.56 10.59
C ILE A 65 7.87 12.22 10.83
N PHE A 66 8.11 11.12 11.52
CA PHE A 66 9.45 10.59 11.80
C PHE A 66 9.49 9.10 11.47
N LEU A 67 10.62 8.65 10.93
CA LEU A 67 10.91 7.23 10.80
C LEU A 67 11.42 6.69 12.14
N LEU A 68 10.87 5.59 12.60
CA LEU A 68 11.35 4.80 13.73
C LEU A 68 11.89 3.46 13.19
N CYS A 69 13.12 3.13 13.51
CA CYS A 69 13.77 1.89 13.08
C CYS A 69 14.96 1.55 13.99
N ASP A 70 15.60 0.41 13.75
CA ASP A 70 16.77 -0.02 14.55
C ASP A 70 17.93 0.97 14.48
N SER A 71 18.08 1.73 13.37
CA SER A 71 19.18 2.70 13.21
C SER A 71 19.05 3.94 14.09
N ASN A 72 17.91 4.18 14.71
CA ASN A 72 17.69 5.28 15.65
C ASN A 72 17.10 4.82 16.98
N ASP A 73 17.31 3.52 17.34
CA ASP A 73 16.82 2.89 18.56
C ASP A 73 15.31 3.09 18.78
N TRP A 74 14.54 3.15 17.69
CA TRP A 74 13.09 3.39 17.69
C TRP A 74 12.68 4.70 18.38
N GLN A 75 13.58 5.70 18.36
CA GLN A 75 13.35 6.98 18.99
C GLN A 75 13.12 8.08 17.95
N LYS A 76 12.26 9.04 18.32
CA LYS A 76 12.08 10.26 17.55
C LYS A 76 13.40 11.01 17.42
N ASN A 77 13.83 11.27 16.17
CA ASN A 77 15.09 11.95 15.88
C ASN A 77 14.92 12.83 14.64
N ASN A 78 15.43 14.06 14.70
CA ASN A 78 15.30 15.03 13.63
C ASN A 78 16.04 14.63 12.34
N HIS A 79 17.08 13.78 12.41
CA HIS A 79 17.73 13.23 11.22
C HIS A 79 16.85 12.25 10.44
N TYR A 80 15.79 11.76 11.08
CA TYR A 80 14.79 10.84 10.51
C TYR A 80 13.42 11.50 10.34
N SER A 81 13.39 12.84 10.34
CA SER A 81 12.15 13.60 10.11
C SER A 81 11.86 13.73 8.63
N PHE A 82 10.59 13.66 8.28
CA PHE A 82 10.11 13.91 6.93
C PHE A 82 10.02 15.41 6.66
N THR A 83 10.28 15.77 5.41
CA THR A 83 10.01 17.10 4.87
C THR A 83 8.64 17.10 4.20
N LYS A 84 7.81 18.09 4.52
CA LYS A 84 6.53 18.29 3.85
C LYS A 84 6.77 18.84 2.45
N LEU A 85 6.33 18.12 1.41
CA LEU A 85 6.51 18.53 0.00
C LEU A 85 5.38 19.46 -0.46
N ASN A 86 4.16 19.20 0.01
CA ASN A 86 2.94 19.96 -0.29
C ASN A 86 1.92 19.72 0.84
N ASP A 87 0.67 20.08 0.65
CA ASP A 87 -0.35 19.94 1.70
C ASP A 87 -0.67 18.51 2.11
N GLN A 88 -0.24 17.51 1.32
CA GLN A 88 -0.60 16.11 1.50
C GLN A 88 0.61 15.19 1.63
N ASP A 89 1.72 15.50 0.93
CA ASP A 89 2.83 14.60 0.72
C ASP A 89 4.03 14.94 1.60
N TRP A 90 4.63 13.89 2.12
CA TRP A 90 5.80 13.93 2.97
C TRP A 90 6.90 13.05 2.40
N GLU A 91 8.15 13.48 2.49
CA GLU A 91 9.31 12.74 2.00
C GLU A 91 10.44 12.73 3.03
N LEU A 92 11.07 11.56 3.19
CA LEU A 92 12.32 11.39 3.90
C LEU A 92 13.35 10.79 2.93
N ARG A 93 14.56 11.37 2.90
CA ARG A 93 15.70 10.86 2.16
C ARG A 93 16.80 10.46 3.13
N LEU A 94 17.30 9.25 2.99
CA LEU A 94 18.37 8.71 3.81
C LEU A 94 19.48 8.13 2.93
N PRO A 95 20.76 8.22 3.31
CA PRO A 95 21.85 7.51 2.65
C PRO A 95 21.56 6.02 2.54
N SER A 96 22.01 5.38 1.45
CA SER A 96 21.71 3.98 1.13
C SER A 96 22.24 2.97 2.17
N ASN A 97 23.16 3.36 3.03
CA ASN A 97 23.75 2.54 4.09
C ASN A 97 22.97 2.58 5.43
N ILE A 98 21.94 3.42 5.57
CA ILE A 98 21.18 3.57 6.83
C ILE A 98 20.22 2.41 7.03
N LEU A 99 19.47 2.04 5.98
CA LEU A 99 18.52 0.94 6.06
C LEU A 99 19.10 -0.33 5.40
N ARG A 100 18.86 -1.48 6.02
CA ARG A 100 19.37 -2.79 5.58
C ARG A 100 18.22 -3.73 5.29
N HIS A 101 18.47 -4.74 4.49
CA HIS A 101 17.53 -5.84 4.29
C HIS A 101 17.04 -6.42 5.62
N GLU A 102 15.74 -6.68 5.70
CA GLU A 102 15.02 -7.19 6.88
C GLU A 102 14.93 -6.26 8.10
N MET A 103 15.50 -5.05 8.06
CA MET A 103 15.32 -4.08 9.12
C MET A 103 13.85 -3.71 9.28
N LEU A 104 13.39 -3.63 10.53
CA LEU A 104 12.02 -3.22 10.85
C LEU A 104 11.91 -1.70 10.94
N TYR A 105 10.74 -1.17 10.60
CA TYR A 105 10.48 0.25 10.71
C TYR A 105 8.99 0.57 10.84
N LYS A 106 8.69 1.74 11.39
CA LYS A 106 7.38 2.37 11.46
C LYS A 106 7.49 3.86 11.25
N LEU A 107 6.37 4.52 11.13
CA LEU A 107 6.26 5.97 11.18
C LEU A 107 5.65 6.40 12.51
N LEU A 108 6.27 7.38 13.17
CA LEU A 108 5.61 8.20 14.18
C LEU A 108 4.99 9.38 13.45
N VAL A 109 3.68 9.47 13.46
CA VAL A 109 2.92 10.56 12.85
C VAL A 109 2.36 11.43 13.96
N GLU A 110 2.61 12.72 13.88
CA GLU A 110 2.07 13.73 14.79
C GLU A 110 1.01 14.55 14.06
N TRP A 111 -0.06 14.90 14.76
CA TRP A 111 -1.15 15.76 14.27
C TRP A 111 -1.62 16.68 15.39
N GLU A 112 -2.47 17.64 15.09
CA GLU A 112 -3.03 18.51 16.09
C GLU A 112 -3.77 17.71 17.18
N GLY A 113 -3.26 17.79 18.41
CA GLY A 113 -3.83 17.10 19.57
C GLY A 113 -3.37 15.67 19.80
N GLY A 114 -2.43 15.12 19.00
CA GLY A 114 -1.96 13.75 19.23
C GLY A 114 -0.82 13.26 18.36
N SER A 115 -0.42 12.03 18.62
CA SER A 115 0.56 11.30 17.81
C SER A 115 0.28 9.80 17.85
N GLY A 116 0.81 9.06 16.92
CA GLY A 116 0.71 7.60 16.90
C GLY A 116 1.68 6.95 15.96
N GLU A 117 2.03 5.70 16.26
CA GLU A 117 2.83 4.87 15.37
C GLU A 117 1.96 4.16 14.34
N ARG A 118 2.42 4.08 13.11
CA ARG A 118 1.77 3.30 12.05
C ARG A 118 2.78 2.69 11.08
N ILE A 119 2.34 1.64 10.39
CA ILE A 119 3.01 1.14 9.19
C ILE A 119 2.73 2.12 8.04
N PRO A 120 3.71 2.44 7.18
CA PRO A 120 3.47 3.26 5.98
C PRO A 120 2.37 2.67 5.09
N SER A 121 1.57 3.54 4.46
CA SER A 121 0.40 3.13 3.65
C SER A 121 0.77 2.23 2.46
N HIS A 122 1.95 2.42 1.88
CA HIS A 122 2.46 1.65 0.73
C HIS A 122 3.63 0.73 1.13
N THR A 123 3.50 0.07 2.27
CA THR A 123 4.47 -0.93 2.72
C THR A 123 4.42 -2.17 1.83
N THR A 124 5.57 -2.57 1.28
CA THR A 124 5.67 -3.76 0.42
C THR A 124 5.78 -5.05 1.22
N ARG A 125 6.27 -4.99 2.46
CA ARG A 125 6.39 -6.13 3.36
C ARG A 125 6.09 -5.70 4.78
N ALA A 126 5.13 -6.35 5.41
CA ALA A 126 4.83 -6.23 6.83
C ALA A 126 5.05 -7.58 7.52
N VAL A 127 5.61 -7.55 8.71
CA VAL A 127 5.83 -8.74 9.55
C VAL A 127 5.22 -8.53 10.92
N GLN A 128 4.70 -9.59 11.49
CA GLN A 128 4.16 -9.59 12.84
C GLN A 128 5.19 -10.16 13.80
N ASP A 129 5.44 -9.46 14.87
CA ASP A 129 6.24 -9.99 15.98
C ASP A 129 5.49 -11.14 16.67
N ASP A 130 6.14 -12.28 16.83
CA ASP A 130 5.50 -13.51 17.35
C ASP A 130 5.09 -13.41 18.82
N TYR A 131 5.74 -12.55 19.58
CA TYR A 131 5.47 -12.39 21.00
C TYR A 131 4.47 -11.28 21.29
N THR A 132 4.73 -10.08 20.79
CA THR A 132 3.86 -8.91 21.04
C THR A 132 2.65 -8.86 20.13
N LYS A 133 2.66 -9.61 19.01
CA LYS A 133 1.65 -9.59 17.93
C LYS A 133 1.53 -8.24 17.23
N VAL A 134 2.48 -7.34 17.43
CA VAL A 134 2.52 -6.04 16.78
C VAL A 134 3.12 -6.16 15.39
N PHE A 135 2.50 -5.51 14.41
CA PHE A 135 3.03 -5.45 13.04
C PHE A 135 4.02 -4.30 12.88
N SER A 136 5.05 -4.56 12.09
CA SER A 136 6.01 -3.55 11.62
C SER A 136 6.21 -3.69 10.12
N ALA A 137 6.53 -2.60 9.44
CA ALA A 137 7.04 -2.65 8.09
C ALA A 137 8.45 -3.24 8.09
N GLN A 138 8.83 -3.94 7.03
CA GLN A 138 10.15 -4.51 6.88
C GLN A 138 10.79 -4.07 5.57
N VAL A 139 12.03 -3.61 5.65
CA VAL A 139 12.84 -3.28 4.47
C VAL A 139 13.11 -4.54 3.68
N TRP A 140 12.71 -4.55 2.41
CA TRP A 140 12.92 -5.71 1.54
C TRP A 140 13.82 -5.38 0.36
N CYS A 141 15.10 -5.70 0.48
CA CYS A 141 16.10 -5.50 -0.56
C CYS A 141 17.17 -6.60 -0.50
N PRO A 142 16.82 -7.86 -0.80
CA PRO A 142 17.77 -8.96 -0.73
C PRO A 142 18.87 -8.79 -1.78
N ASP A 143 20.11 -9.18 -1.43
CA ASP A 143 21.25 -9.16 -2.36
C ASP A 143 21.03 -10.09 -3.56
N HIS A 144 20.28 -11.16 -3.34
CA HIS A 144 19.87 -12.14 -4.35
C HIS A 144 18.34 -12.17 -4.45
N PRO A 145 17.71 -11.28 -5.24
CA PRO A 145 16.27 -11.27 -5.42
C PRO A 145 15.81 -12.56 -6.12
N TYR A 146 14.62 -13.02 -5.75
CA TYR A 146 14.04 -14.19 -6.40
C TYR A 146 13.77 -13.93 -7.88
N HIS A 147 14.26 -14.78 -8.74
CA HIS A 147 13.98 -14.76 -10.16
C HIS A 147 12.95 -15.83 -10.54
N TRP A 148 11.85 -15.39 -11.12
CA TRP A 148 10.80 -16.29 -11.59
C TRP A 148 11.34 -17.19 -12.71
N GLN A 149 11.27 -18.50 -12.52
CA GLN A 149 11.75 -19.48 -13.52
C GLN A 149 10.78 -19.64 -14.69
N HIS A 150 9.52 -19.28 -14.49
CA HIS A 150 8.47 -19.42 -15.48
C HIS A 150 7.84 -18.06 -15.81
N PRO A 151 7.51 -17.80 -17.07
CA PRO A 151 6.83 -16.57 -17.44
C PRO A 151 5.44 -16.51 -16.79
N ARG A 152 4.98 -15.30 -16.50
CA ARG A 152 3.62 -15.11 -16.00
C ARG A 152 2.62 -15.65 -17.02
N PRO A 153 1.69 -16.54 -16.65
CA PRO A 153 0.66 -17.01 -17.55
C PRO A 153 -0.21 -15.85 -18.03
N LYS A 154 -0.72 -15.93 -19.25
CA LYS A 154 -1.70 -14.97 -19.75
C LYS A 154 -2.94 -15.04 -18.87
N ALA A 155 -3.37 -13.90 -18.35
CA ALA A 155 -4.62 -13.82 -17.61
C ALA A 155 -5.78 -14.17 -18.54
N ALA A 156 -6.67 -15.07 -18.09
CA ALA A 156 -7.91 -15.33 -18.81
C ALA A 156 -8.78 -14.05 -18.75
N PRO A 157 -9.41 -13.65 -19.88
CA PRO A 157 -10.28 -12.46 -19.90
C PRO A 157 -11.48 -12.61 -18.96
N HIS A 158 -11.93 -13.85 -18.73
CA HIS A 158 -13.04 -14.19 -17.83
C HIS A 158 -12.62 -15.37 -16.95
N PRO A 159 -11.86 -15.13 -15.84
CA PRO A 159 -11.40 -16.22 -14.99
C PRO A 159 -12.59 -16.87 -14.26
N LEU A 160 -12.62 -18.20 -14.27
CA LEU A 160 -13.47 -18.97 -13.36
C LEU A 160 -12.67 -19.22 -12.10
N ILE A 161 -13.15 -18.72 -10.97
CA ILE A 161 -12.47 -18.83 -9.69
C ILE A 161 -13.24 -19.79 -8.81
N TYR A 162 -12.57 -20.84 -8.34
CA TYR A 162 -13.07 -21.75 -7.32
C TYR A 162 -12.21 -21.59 -6.06
N GLU A 163 -12.84 -21.18 -4.98
CA GLU A 163 -12.18 -21.07 -3.68
C GLU A 163 -12.47 -22.31 -2.84
N ALA A 164 -11.45 -22.95 -2.31
CA ALA A 164 -11.58 -24.11 -1.44
C ALA A 164 -10.65 -24.00 -0.24
N HIS A 165 -11.18 -24.27 0.94
CA HIS A 165 -10.40 -24.35 2.18
C HIS A 165 -10.09 -25.82 2.48
N ILE A 166 -8.83 -26.23 2.29
CA ILE A 166 -8.40 -27.64 2.40
C ILE A 166 -8.71 -28.21 3.79
N GLY A 167 -8.42 -27.44 4.85
CA GLY A 167 -8.63 -27.87 6.24
C GLY A 167 -10.09 -28.09 6.63
N MET A 168 -11.03 -27.55 5.82
CA MET A 168 -12.48 -27.67 6.05
C MET A 168 -13.18 -28.50 4.96
N SER A 169 -12.43 -29.17 4.10
CA SER A 169 -12.99 -29.93 2.97
C SER A 169 -13.57 -31.28 3.37
N THR A 170 -13.36 -31.74 4.60
CA THR A 170 -13.90 -33.00 5.14
C THR A 170 -14.40 -32.81 6.57
N GLU A 171 -15.36 -33.66 6.97
CA GLU A 171 -15.86 -33.71 8.36
C GLU A 171 -14.91 -34.45 9.32
N HIS A 172 -13.83 -35.02 8.80
CA HIS A 172 -12.84 -35.70 9.62
C HIS A 172 -12.00 -34.70 10.41
N GLN A 173 -11.76 -34.97 11.71
CA GLN A 173 -10.95 -34.14 12.62
C GLN A 173 -9.43 -34.23 12.31
N ARG A 174 -9.05 -34.15 11.05
CA ARG A 174 -7.65 -34.15 10.60
C ARG A 174 -7.49 -33.20 9.41
N VAL A 175 -6.29 -32.65 9.26
CA VAL A 175 -5.97 -31.81 8.11
C VAL A 175 -6.03 -32.63 6.84
N SER A 176 -6.86 -32.20 5.91
CA SER A 176 -6.90 -32.76 4.56
C SER A 176 -5.77 -32.20 3.72
N THR A 177 -5.27 -32.99 2.79
CA THR A 177 -4.25 -32.60 1.81
C THR A 177 -4.78 -32.81 0.41
N PHE A 178 -4.29 -32.02 -0.56
CA PHE A 178 -4.48 -32.35 -1.98
C PHE A 178 -3.51 -33.47 -2.34
N VAL A 179 -4.05 -34.66 -2.57
CA VAL A 179 -3.33 -35.82 -3.12
C VAL A 179 -3.90 -36.12 -4.47
#